data_518f35941ea3bdbb2108000ee15fbb86
#
_entry.id   518f35941ea3bdbb2108000ee15fbb86
#
_cell.length_a   1.000
_cell.length_b   1.000
_cell.length_c   1.000
_cell.angle_alpha   90.00
_cell.angle_beta   90.00
_cell.angle_gamma   90.00
#
_symmetry.space_group_name_H-M   'P 1'
#
loop_
_entity.id
_entity.type
_entity.pdbx_description
1 polymer ?
#
loop_
_entity_poly.entity_id
_entity_poly.type
_entity_poly.pdbx_seq_one_letter_code
_entity_poly.pdbx_strand_id
1 'polypeptide(L)'
;MFLITQFLLITANFTLQLFVGLVCFAVAWLYYDAWSGRHDQRESTKAIGFLLLSLSFVIGAIAIEQSLLETSIININTVFALTAFFRITGYLVLIYGQITDPLQPLPGYRIKAVAPAAITIAGIPLLDLVTYLFPILAMITAYWYLRRATLGLEHHLKIIAKSFYFLSLSEVLGLAATFRGTDNIAIANFVRPFGPVWLAQRGFLIIFALILGHWVWGYLIKRLETQLLMIFTSMILIIFLFTAIFYTTTSLNSLYVNTLRSPETNVQVLNYSIQAKKSQALSDAELIAQNTAIISAVNENDKASLIDLTTSMLLTKKQSFLTVVSKNGEVLVRADDPEKASGSLSDNPLIKKTLEGDGAASIVTTDAVMSPEVSVRAAYPIKTGDGVIGAVMIGTSIDSAFVDGLKEATGLDASIYADNVRSATTFVAPDGKSRWIGIREETEKVKKTVLVDGELFTGSVNILNVPYFAAYLPLKDISENTIGMLFVGAPQVSLLQAASQSIELTFLVTVALLVASIFSAYFVSRYIIDQIK
;
A
#
# COMPACT_ATOMS: atom_id res chain seq x y z
N MET A 1 5.35 10.11 -0.58
CA MET A 1 4.49 11.12 -1.19
C MET A 1 3.67 10.59 -2.38
N PHE A 2 4.24 9.84 -3.30
CA PHE A 2 3.54 9.28 -4.49
C PHE A 2 2.34 8.35 -4.13
N LEU A 3 2.50 7.46 -3.17
CA LEU A 3 1.45 6.51 -2.75
C LEU A 3 0.26 7.20 -2.06
N ILE A 4 0.52 8.22 -1.22
CA ILE A 4 -0.54 9.02 -0.59
C ILE A 4 -1.34 9.75 -1.67
N THR A 5 -0.66 10.28 -2.69
CA THR A 5 -1.33 10.94 -3.82
C THR A 5 -2.20 9.97 -4.62
N GLN A 6 -1.71 8.76 -4.90
CA GLN A 6 -2.51 7.71 -5.57
C GLN A 6 -3.74 7.34 -4.76
N PHE A 7 -3.59 7.14 -3.46
CA PHE A 7 -4.69 6.81 -2.57
C PHE A 7 -5.75 7.92 -2.53
N LEU A 8 -5.33 9.19 -2.40
CA LEU A 8 -6.25 10.34 -2.44
C LEU A 8 -7.00 10.41 -3.78
N LEU A 9 -6.33 10.13 -4.90
CA LEU A 9 -6.96 10.13 -6.22
C LEU A 9 -7.95 8.98 -6.40
N ILE A 10 -7.70 7.82 -5.81
CA ILE A 10 -8.64 6.69 -5.83
C ILE A 10 -9.89 7.04 -5.01
N THR A 11 -9.72 7.56 -3.79
CA THR A 11 -10.82 8.01 -2.95
C THR A 11 -11.61 9.14 -3.60
N ALA A 12 -10.95 10.10 -4.25
CA ALA A 12 -11.60 11.16 -5.01
C ALA A 12 -12.40 10.60 -6.20
N ASN A 13 -11.87 9.61 -6.91
CA ASN A 13 -12.57 8.94 -8.00
C ASN A 13 -13.81 8.18 -7.52
N PHE A 14 -13.70 7.48 -6.42
CA PHE A 14 -14.81 6.82 -5.76
C PHE A 14 -15.92 7.83 -5.39
N THR A 15 -15.55 8.92 -4.69
CA THR A 15 -16.49 9.98 -4.30
C THR A 15 -17.15 10.61 -5.52
N LEU A 16 -16.40 10.83 -6.61
CA LEU A 16 -16.93 11.37 -7.86
C LEU A 16 -17.97 10.44 -8.48
N GLN A 17 -17.73 9.14 -8.53
CA GLN A 17 -18.69 8.17 -9.07
C GLN A 17 -19.99 8.17 -8.26
N LEU A 18 -19.90 8.22 -6.93
CA LEU A 18 -21.08 8.33 -6.07
C LEU A 18 -21.83 9.65 -6.29
N PHE A 19 -21.11 10.75 -6.41
CA PHE A 19 -21.71 12.05 -6.68
C PHE A 19 -22.49 12.07 -8.00
N VAL A 20 -21.90 11.50 -9.06
CA VAL A 20 -22.57 11.33 -10.36
C VAL A 20 -23.81 10.45 -10.22
N GLY A 21 -23.71 9.34 -9.49
CA GLY A 21 -24.83 8.45 -9.18
C GLY A 21 -25.95 9.19 -8.47
N LEU A 22 -25.63 10.01 -7.46
CA LEU A 22 -26.59 10.81 -6.71
C LEU A 22 -27.29 11.83 -7.61
N VAL A 23 -26.56 12.54 -8.47
CA VAL A 23 -27.14 13.50 -9.42
C VAL A 23 -28.09 12.80 -10.39
N CYS A 24 -27.72 11.65 -10.93
CA CYS A 24 -28.62 10.84 -11.79
C CYS A 24 -29.86 10.37 -11.02
N PHE A 25 -29.70 9.97 -9.75
CA PHE A 25 -30.82 9.59 -8.89
C PHE A 25 -31.77 10.78 -8.66
N ALA A 26 -31.24 11.98 -8.40
CA ALA A 26 -32.06 13.19 -8.24
C ALA A 26 -32.88 13.49 -9.50
N VAL A 27 -32.30 13.31 -10.69
CA VAL A 27 -33.05 13.41 -11.97
C VAL A 27 -34.13 12.34 -12.06
N ALA A 28 -33.82 11.09 -11.72
CA ALA A 28 -34.79 9.99 -11.69
C ALA A 28 -35.95 10.31 -10.77
N TRP A 29 -35.64 10.83 -9.58
CA TRP A 29 -36.65 11.25 -8.59
C TRP A 29 -37.57 12.35 -9.14
N LEU A 30 -37.03 13.37 -9.82
CA LEU A 30 -37.86 14.45 -10.40
C LEU A 30 -38.81 13.88 -11.47
N TYR A 31 -38.37 12.98 -12.32
CA TYR A 31 -39.26 12.34 -13.30
C TYR A 31 -40.26 11.39 -12.64
N TYR A 32 -39.89 10.73 -11.56
CA TYR A 32 -40.79 9.90 -10.76
C TYR A 32 -41.89 10.75 -10.10
N ASP A 33 -41.56 11.91 -9.50
CA ASP A 33 -42.50 12.86 -8.90
C ASP A 33 -43.47 13.39 -9.96
N ALA A 34 -42.96 13.72 -11.15
CA ALA A 34 -43.78 14.15 -12.27
C ALA A 34 -44.73 13.05 -12.75
N TRP A 35 -44.28 11.80 -12.78
CA TRP A 35 -45.12 10.65 -13.11
C TRP A 35 -46.17 10.39 -12.06
N SER A 36 -45.81 10.41 -10.79
CA SER A 36 -46.76 10.22 -9.67
C SER A 36 -47.92 11.20 -9.68
N GLY A 37 -47.65 12.45 -10.13
CA GLY A 37 -48.70 13.49 -10.21
C GLY A 37 -49.56 13.44 -11.48
N ARG A 38 -49.06 12.89 -12.61
CA ARG A 38 -49.72 12.91 -13.92
C ARG A 38 -50.04 11.55 -14.49
N HIS A 39 -49.44 10.46 -13.97
CA HIS A 39 -49.52 9.09 -14.45
C HIS A 39 -49.14 8.91 -15.94
N ASP A 40 -48.29 9.80 -16.49
CA ASP A 40 -47.83 9.72 -17.86
C ASP A 40 -46.67 8.71 -17.96
N GLN A 41 -46.86 7.62 -18.74
CA GLN A 41 -45.84 6.56 -18.94
C GLN A 41 -44.50 7.09 -19.47
N ARG A 42 -44.51 8.24 -20.11
CA ARG A 42 -43.29 8.89 -20.64
C ARG A 42 -42.34 9.33 -19.54
N GLU A 43 -42.90 9.87 -18.45
CA GLU A 43 -42.06 10.32 -17.32
C GLU A 43 -41.50 9.12 -16.54
N SER A 44 -42.28 8.03 -16.40
CA SER A 44 -41.79 6.80 -15.75
C SER A 44 -40.63 6.17 -16.51
N THR A 45 -40.65 6.17 -17.84
CA THR A 45 -39.54 5.64 -18.68
C THR A 45 -38.25 6.42 -18.47
N LYS A 46 -38.34 7.77 -18.41
CA LYS A 46 -37.17 8.63 -18.09
C LYS A 46 -36.66 8.38 -16.67
N ALA A 47 -37.58 8.27 -15.70
CA ALA A 47 -37.23 7.97 -14.31
C ALA A 47 -36.46 6.64 -14.21
N ILE A 48 -36.94 5.57 -14.84
CA ILE A 48 -36.28 4.26 -14.85
C ILE A 48 -34.89 4.36 -15.50
N GLY A 49 -34.77 5.03 -16.65
CA GLY A 49 -33.50 5.20 -17.35
C GLY A 49 -32.43 5.90 -16.52
N PHE A 50 -32.78 7.00 -15.85
CA PHE A 50 -31.84 7.70 -14.96
C PHE A 50 -31.56 6.92 -13.67
N LEU A 51 -32.50 6.14 -13.16
CA LEU A 51 -32.29 5.26 -12.01
C LEU A 51 -31.26 4.16 -12.35
N LEU A 52 -31.39 3.54 -13.53
CA LEU A 52 -30.43 2.53 -14.01
C LEU A 52 -29.02 3.12 -14.21
N LEU A 53 -28.91 4.34 -14.74
CA LEU A 53 -27.64 5.05 -14.83
C LEU A 53 -27.06 5.34 -13.44
N SER A 54 -27.90 5.78 -12.49
CA SER A 54 -27.48 5.99 -11.10
C SER A 54 -26.89 4.73 -10.49
N LEU A 55 -27.60 3.60 -10.59
CA LEU A 55 -27.13 2.30 -10.12
C LEU A 55 -25.81 1.90 -10.77
N SER A 56 -25.64 2.13 -12.08
CA SER A 56 -24.37 1.85 -12.77
C SER A 56 -23.19 2.64 -12.17
N PHE A 57 -23.38 3.91 -11.84
CA PHE A 57 -22.31 4.72 -11.24
C PHE A 57 -22.02 4.29 -9.79
N VAL A 58 -23.02 3.96 -9.00
CA VAL A 58 -22.86 3.46 -7.63
C VAL A 58 -22.12 2.12 -7.61
N ILE A 59 -22.52 1.18 -8.48
CA ILE A 59 -21.85 -0.12 -8.60
C ILE A 59 -20.42 0.07 -9.14
N GLY A 60 -20.21 1.00 -10.08
CA GLY A 60 -18.89 1.38 -10.57
C GLY A 60 -17.97 1.96 -9.49
N ALA A 61 -18.53 2.69 -8.51
CA ALA A 61 -17.79 3.13 -7.34
C ALA A 61 -17.31 1.94 -6.50
N ILE A 62 -18.18 0.97 -6.22
CA ILE A 62 -17.84 -0.26 -5.49
C ILE A 62 -16.73 -1.04 -6.23
N ALA A 63 -16.78 -1.10 -7.57
CA ALA A 63 -15.74 -1.75 -8.38
C ALA A 63 -14.35 -1.13 -8.20
N ILE A 64 -14.28 0.21 -8.05
CA ILE A 64 -13.01 0.92 -7.83
C ILE A 64 -12.41 0.54 -6.47
N GLU A 65 -13.23 0.44 -5.45
CA GLU A 65 -12.80 0.11 -4.10
C GLU A 65 -12.33 -1.35 -4.01
N GLN A 66 -13.07 -2.28 -4.60
CA GLN A 66 -12.68 -3.70 -4.63
C GLN A 66 -11.39 -3.97 -5.42
N SER A 67 -11.04 -3.12 -6.40
CA SER A 67 -9.77 -3.25 -7.13
C SER A 67 -8.54 -2.99 -6.26
N LEU A 68 -8.72 -2.45 -5.05
CA LEU A 68 -7.68 -2.21 -4.05
C LEU A 68 -7.50 -3.37 -3.07
N LEU A 69 -8.49 -4.27 -2.98
CA LEU A 69 -8.49 -5.39 -2.05
C LEU A 69 -7.88 -6.65 -2.72
N GLU A 70 -6.88 -7.25 -2.11
CA GLU A 70 -6.33 -8.55 -2.56
C GLU A 70 -7.35 -9.70 -2.41
N THR A 71 -8.27 -9.59 -1.45
CA THR A 71 -9.38 -10.53 -1.24
C THR A 71 -10.69 -9.84 -1.57
N SER A 72 -11.04 -9.82 -2.86
CA SER A 72 -12.35 -9.30 -3.27
C SER A 72 -13.48 -10.22 -2.76
N ILE A 73 -14.40 -9.67 -1.97
CA ILE A 73 -15.59 -10.38 -1.48
C ILE A 73 -16.51 -10.79 -2.64
N ILE A 74 -16.50 -10.00 -3.73
CA ILE A 74 -17.27 -10.25 -4.94
C ILE A 74 -16.30 -10.30 -6.13
N ASN A 75 -16.51 -11.24 -7.04
CA ASN A 75 -15.69 -11.34 -8.25
C ASN A 75 -15.75 -10.01 -9.04
N ILE A 76 -14.60 -9.39 -9.26
CA ILE A 76 -14.48 -8.07 -9.91
C ILE A 76 -15.12 -8.06 -11.30
N ASN A 77 -15.04 -9.18 -12.05
CA ASN A 77 -15.68 -9.32 -13.36
C ASN A 77 -17.22 -9.26 -13.27
N THR A 78 -17.80 -9.77 -12.18
CA THR A 78 -19.25 -9.69 -11.93
C THR A 78 -19.69 -8.26 -11.69
N VAL A 79 -18.91 -7.48 -10.93
CA VAL A 79 -19.20 -6.07 -10.65
C VAL A 79 -19.09 -5.23 -11.93
N PHE A 80 -18.08 -5.48 -12.77
CA PHE A 80 -17.96 -4.83 -14.08
C PHE A 80 -19.11 -5.19 -15.02
N ALA A 81 -19.51 -6.46 -15.05
CA ALA A 81 -20.64 -6.91 -15.87
C ALA A 81 -21.95 -6.24 -15.43
N LEU A 82 -22.22 -6.15 -14.13
CA LEU A 82 -23.38 -5.43 -13.59
C LEU A 82 -23.35 -3.94 -13.92
N THR A 83 -22.21 -3.30 -13.75
CA THR A 83 -22.02 -1.88 -14.11
C THR A 83 -22.35 -1.65 -15.59
N ALA A 84 -21.83 -2.49 -16.48
CA ALA A 84 -22.07 -2.43 -17.91
C ALA A 84 -23.54 -2.68 -18.25
N PHE A 85 -24.16 -3.68 -17.65
CA PHE A 85 -25.56 -4.02 -17.83
C PHE A 85 -26.48 -2.84 -17.48
N PHE A 86 -26.31 -2.27 -16.28
CA PHE A 86 -27.14 -1.13 -15.86
C PHE A 86 -26.89 0.12 -16.72
N ARG A 87 -25.65 0.34 -17.15
CA ARG A 87 -25.30 1.50 -17.99
C ARG A 87 -25.93 1.42 -19.37
N ILE A 88 -25.78 0.28 -20.06
CA ILE A 88 -26.37 0.06 -21.40
C ILE A 88 -27.89 0.10 -21.33
N THR A 89 -28.48 -0.63 -20.38
CA THR A 89 -29.94 -0.66 -20.21
C THR A 89 -30.48 0.73 -19.90
N GLY A 90 -29.79 1.51 -19.06
CA GLY A 90 -30.14 2.89 -18.75
C GLY A 90 -30.18 3.79 -19.99
N TYR A 91 -29.12 3.75 -20.83
CA TYR A 91 -29.09 4.48 -22.10
C TYR A 91 -30.20 4.03 -23.05
N LEU A 92 -30.40 2.74 -23.23
CA LEU A 92 -31.42 2.20 -24.13
C LEU A 92 -32.83 2.61 -23.71
N VAL A 93 -33.12 2.58 -22.40
CA VAL A 93 -34.42 3.02 -21.86
C VAL A 93 -34.61 4.53 -22.07
N LEU A 94 -33.57 5.36 -21.87
CA LEU A 94 -33.64 6.79 -22.16
C LEU A 94 -33.88 7.08 -23.64
N ILE A 95 -33.14 6.41 -24.53
CA ILE A 95 -33.32 6.54 -26.00
C ILE A 95 -34.70 6.11 -26.40
N TYR A 96 -35.20 4.96 -25.92
CA TYR A 96 -36.54 4.46 -26.17
C TYR A 96 -37.60 5.49 -25.71
N GLY A 97 -37.47 6.04 -24.51
CA GLY A 97 -38.37 7.06 -23.99
C GLY A 97 -38.41 8.33 -24.84
N GLN A 98 -37.28 8.71 -25.48
CA GLN A 98 -37.23 9.87 -26.37
C GLN A 98 -37.83 9.58 -27.76
N ILE A 99 -37.69 8.35 -28.27
CA ILE A 99 -38.23 7.93 -29.57
C ILE A 99 -39.75 7.74 -29.51
N THR A 100 -40.25 7.14 -28.43
CA THR A 100 -41.69 6.84 -28.27
C THR A 100 -42.53 8.04 -27.86
N ASP A 101 -41.90 9.16 -27.48
CA ASP A 101 -42.56 10.40 -27.12
C ASP A 101 -42.64 11.34 -28.37
N PRO A 102 -43.73 11.30 -29.14
CA PRO A 102 -43.81 12.03 -30.41
C PRO A 102 -43.80 13.55 -30.21
N LEU A 103 -43.06 14.23 -31.11
CA LEU A 103 -42.97 15.71 -31.14
C LEU A 103 -44.30 16.38 -31.50
N GLN A 104 -45.23 15.65 -32.12
CA GLN A 104 -46.61 16.00 -32.35
C GLN A 104 -47.47 14.73 -32.32
N PRO A 105 -48.73 14.78 -31.89
CA PRO A 105 -49.60 13.62 -31.94
C PRO A 105 -49.92 13.28 -33.38
N LEU A 106 -49.17 12.33 -33.94
CA LEU A 106 -49.51 11.71 -35.26
C LEU A 106 -50.65 10.72 -35.00
N PRO A 107 -51.83 10.94 -35.63
CA PRO A 107 -52.93 10.01 -35.47
C PRO A 107 -52.56 8.67 -36.15
N GLY A 108 -52.49 7.61 -35.38
CA GLY A 108 -52.59 6.25 -35.92
C GLY A 108 -51.34 5.38 -35.90
N TYR A 109 -50.16 5.76 -35.43
CA TYR A 109 -48.99 4.87 -35.34
C TYR A 109 -48.80 4.30 -33.94
N ARG A 110 -49.31 3.07 -33.74
CA ARG A 110 -48.90 2.23 -32.59
C ARG A 110 -47.58 1.57 -32.95
N ILE A 111 -46.47 2.14 -32.46
CA ILE A 111 -45.18 1.44 -32.50
C ILE A 111 -45.28 0.29 -31.51
N LYS A 112 -45.21 -0.96 -31.99
CA LYS A 112 -45.08 -2.14 -31.15
C LYS A 112 -43.80 -1.98 -30.33
N ALA A 113 -43.95 -2.06 -29.01
CA ALA A 113 -42.82 -2.06 -28.10
C ALA A 113 -41.86 -3.19 -28.50
N VAL A 114 -40.70 -2.81 -29.01
CA VAL A 114 -39.58 -3.73 -29.14
C VAL A 114 -39.02 -3.84 -27.73
N ALA A 115 -39.35 -4.92 -27.04
CA ALA A 115 -38.71 -5.25 -25.75
C ALA A 115 -37.19 -5.25 -25.98
N PRO A 116 -36.40 -4.57 -25.15
CA PRO A 116 -34.96 -4.65 -25.27
C PRO A 116 -34.56 -6.11 -25.15
N ALA A 117 -34.06 -6.67 -26.25
CA ALA A 117 -33.54 -8.02 -26.26
C ALA A 117 -32.45 -8.08 -25.19
N ALA A 118 -32.65 -8.88 -24.14
CA ALA A 118 -31.64 -9.16 -23.17
C ALA A 118 -30.46 -9.81 -23.88
N ILE A 119 -29.42 -9.04 -24.15
CA ILE A 119 -28.18 -9.57 -24.68
C ILE A 119 -27.53 -10.31 -23.53
N THR A 120 -27.73 -11.61 -23.50
CA THR A 120 -27.03 -12.52 -22.61
C THR A 120 -25.58 -12.57 -23.06
N ILE A 121 -24.73 -11.78 -22.41
CA ILE A 121 -23.31 -11.70 -22.70
C ILE A 121 -22.66 -12.94 -22.08
N ALA A 122 -22.47 -13.97 -22.89
CA ALA A 122 -21.68 -15.14 -22.55
C ALA A 122 -20.24 -14.90 -22.97
N GLY A 123 -19.33 -14.67 -22.01
CA GLY A 123 -17.90 -14.76 -22.22
C GLY A 123 -17.08 -13.49 -21.96
N ILE A 124 -15.98 -13.66 -21.28
CA ILE A 124 -15.05 -12.62 -20.79
C ILE A 124 -14.45 -11.71 -21.90
N PRO A 125 -14.18 -12.16 -23.15
CA PRO A 125 -13.69 -11.27 -24.19
C PRO A 125 -14.75 -10.28 -24.75
N LEU A 126 -16.03 -10.49 -24.45
CA LEU A 126 -17.11 -9.58 -24.83
C LEU A 126 -17.23 -8.36 -23.92
N LEU A 127 -16.70 -8.41 -22.69
CA LEU A 127 -16.77 -7.29 -21.72
C LEU A 127 -15.97 -6.07 -22.22
N ASP A 128 -14.82 -6.28 -22.83
CA ASP A 128 -14.02 -5.18 -23.39
C ASP A 128 -14.75 -4.54 -24.60
N LEU A 129 -15.39 -5.35 -25.43
CA LEU A 129 -16.17 -4.85 -26.57
C LEU A 129 -17.38 -4.02 -26.11
N VAL A 130 -17.99 -4.36 -25.00
CA VAL A 130 -19.16 -3.67 -24.43
C VAL A 130 -18.81 -2.25 -24.00
N THR A 131 -17.60 -1.98 -23.55
CA THR A 131 -17.16 -0.63 -23.14
C THR A 131 -17.14 0.37 -24.30
N TYR A 132 -16.93 -0.10 -25.56
CA TYR A 132 -16.99 0.76 -26.76
C TYR A 132 -18.41 1.25 -27.07
N LEU A 133 -19.46 0.62 -26.53
CA LEU A 133 -20.84 1.05 -26.71
C LEU A 133 -21.20 2.27 -25.85
N PHE A 134 -20.53 2.49 -24.71
CA PHE A 134 -20.88 3.58 -23.80
C PHE A 134 -20.83 4.97 -24.43
N PRO A 135 -19.73 5.38 -25.10
CA PRO A 135 -19.67 6.71 -25.71
C PRO A 135 -20.70 6.86 -26.86
N ILE A 136 -20.95 5.79 -27.61
CA ILE A 136 -21.91 5.80 -28.72
C ILE A 136 -23.32 6.00 -28.16
N LEU A 137 -23.72 5.23 -27.16
CA LEU A 137 -25.05 5.34 -26.56
C LEU A 137 -25.25 6.68 -25.83
N ALA A 138 -24.23 7.19 -25.16
CA ALA A 138 -24.26 8.51 -24.55
C ALA A 138 -24.44 9.62 -25.59
N MET A 139 -23.74 9.53 -26.73
CA MET A 139 -23.86 10.48 -27.84
C MET A 139 -25.25 10.42 -28.49
N ILE A 140 -25.79 9.23 -28.72
CA ILE A 140 -27.15 9.04 -29.26
C ILE A 140 -28.18 9.64 -28.30
N THR A 141 -28.01 9.41 -26.97
CA THR A 141 -28.87 10.00 -25.94
C THR A 141 -28.81 11.52 -26.00
N ALA A 142 -27.61 12.11 -26.07
CA ALA A 142 -27.41 13.55 -26.21
C ALA A 142 -28.11 14.11 -27.46
N TYR A 143 -27.97 13.42 -28.60
CA TYR A 143 -28.59 13.81 -29.87
C TYR A 143 -30.12 13.82 -29.79
N TRP A 144 -30.76 12.80 -29.20
CA TRP A 144 -32.22 12.75 -29.06
C TRP A 144 -32.73 13.83 -28.10
N TYR A 145 -32.05 14.08 -26.98
CA TYR A 145 -32.40 15.21 -26.10
C TYR A 145 -32.25 16.56 -26.81
N LEU A 146 -31.18 16.77 -27.58
CA LEU A 146 -30.96 18.01 -28.34
C LEU A 146 -32.02 18.18 -29.43
N ARG A 147 -32.33 17.14 -30.19
CA ARG A 147 -33.36 17.14 -31.23
C ARG A 147 -34.71 17.53 -30.63
N ARG A 148 -35.06 16.96 -29.51
CA ARG A 148 -36.31 17.28 -28.80
C ARG A 148 -36.31 18.72 -28.28
N ALA A 149 -35.21 19.19 -27.74
CA ALA A 149 -35.08 20.55 -27.25
C ALA A 149 -35.17 21.62 -28.36
N THR A 150 -34.77 21.26 -29.61
CA THR A 150 -34.79 22.19 -30.74
C THR A 150 -36.11 22.12 -31.53
N LEU A 151 -36.60 20.92 -31.82
CA LEU A 151 -37.80 20.71 -32.62
C LEU A 151 -39.11 20.70 -31.79
N GLY A 152 -39.01 20.24 -30.51
CA GLY A 152 -40.14 20.13 -29.59
C GLY A 152 -40.40 21.39 -28.77
N LEU A 153 -39.61 22.46 -28.94
CA LEU A 153 -39.67 23.70 -28.19
C LEU A 153 -39.45 23.54 -26.66
N GLU A 154 -38.93 22.37 -26.22
CA GLU A 154 -38.63 22.09 -24.83
C GLU A 154 -37.19 22.56 -24.48
N HIS A 155 -36.99 23.88 -24.50
CA HIS A 155 -35.65 24.48 -24.36
C HIS A 155 -34.88 24.05 -23.10
N HIS A 156 -35.58 23.67 -22.03
CA HIS A 156 -34.98 23.20 -20.79
C HIS A 156 -34.19 21.89 -20.94
N LEU A 157 -34.54 21.07 -21.94
CA LEU A 157 -33.81 19.81 -22.24
C LEU A 157 -32.43 20.03 -22.90
N LYS A 158 -32.13 21.26 -23.39
CA LYS A 158 -30.81 21.60 -23.94
C LYS A 158 -29.69 21.38 -22.92
N ILE A 159 -29.98 21.63 -21.64
CA ILE A 159 -29.03 21.45 -20.55
C ILE A 159 -28.71 19.97 -20.36
N ILE A 160 -29.72 19.10 -20.39
CA ILE A 160 -29.54 17.64 -20.32
C ILE A 160 -28.75 17.14 -21.54
N ALA A 161 -29.09 17.60 -22.74
CA ALA A 161 -28.33 17.24 -23.95
C ALA A 161 -26.84 17.61 -23.82
N LYS A 162 -26.55 18.84 -23.36
CA LYS A 162 -25.16 19.29 -23.12
C LYS A 162 -24.44 18.41 -22.10
N SER A 163 -25.10 18.02 -21.02
CA SER A 163 -24.48 17.15 -20.02
C SER A 163 -24.10 15.80 -20.61
N PHE A 164 -24.98 15.16 -21.41
CA PHE A 164 -24.66 13.88 -22.07
C PHE A 164 -23.55 13.99 -23.12
N TYR A 165 -23.33 15.13 -23.77
CA TYR A 165 -22.15 15.34 -24.61
C TYR A 165 -20.85 15.25 -23.79
N PHE A 166 -20.80 15.87 -22.62
CA PHE A 166 -19.63 15.76 -21.74
C PHE A 166 -19.46 14.34 -21.19
N LEU A 167 -20.57 13.63 -20.90
CA LEU A 167 -20.52 12.24 -20.52
C LEU A 167 -19.95 11.36 -21.66
N SER A 168 -20.42 11.57 -22.88
CA SER A 168 -19.88 10.86 -24.06
C SER A 168 -18.37 11.10 -24.22
N LEU A 169 -17.91 12.34 -24.04
CA LEU A 169 -16.49 12.68 -24.12
C LEU A 169 -15.67 12.00 -23.00
N SER A 170 -16.23 11.96 -21.78
CA SER A 170 -15.63 11.20 -20.67
C SER A 170 -15.52 9.72 -20.99
N GLU A 171 -16.56 9.11 -21.59
CA GLU A 171 -16.57 7.69 -21.98
C GLU A 171 -15.57 7.41 -23.12
N VAL A 172 -15.43 8.32 -24.10
CA VAL A 172 -14.40 8.22 -25.16
C VAL A 172 -13.01 8.18 -24.55
N LEU A 173 -12.71 9.09 -23.62
CA LEU A 173 -11.42 9.09 -22.92
C LEU A 173 -11.24 7.84 -22.04
N GLY A 174 -12.34 7.24 -21.57
CA GLY A 174 -12.31 5.98 -20.84
C GLY A 174 -11.79 4.81 -21.69
N LEU A 175 -12.03 4.82 -23.00
CA LEU A 175 -11.51 3.81 -23.91
C LEU A 175 -9.97 3.82 -24.01
N ALA A 176 -9.32 4.90 -23.62
CA ALA A 176 -7.86 4.96 -23.58
C ALA A 176 -7.27 3.91 -22.62
N ALA A 177 -8.05 3.40 -21.67
CA ALA A 177 -7.62 2.33 -20.77
C ALA A 177 -7.25 1.02 -21.51
N THR A 178 -7.85 0.76 -22.69
CA THR A 178 -7.55 -0.41 -23.51
C THR A 178 -6.14 -0.37 -24.11
N PHE A 179 -5.53 0.81 -24.21
CA PHE A 179 -4.16 1.01 -24.72
C PHE A 179 -3.07 0.90 -23.65
N ARG A 180 -3.41 0.53 -22.41
CA ARG A 180 -2.43 0.40 -21.31
C ARG A 180 -1.40 -0.71 -21.53
N GLY A 181 -1.70 -1.71 -22.33
CA GLY A 181 -0.81 -2.83 -22.67
C GLY A 181 0.06 -2.61 -23.91
N THR A 182 0.15 -1.40 -24.46
CA THR A 182 1.00 -1.12 -25.63
C THR A 182 2.47 -1.00 -25.26
N ASP A 183 3.35 -1.53 -26.14
CA ASP A 183 4.82 -1.49 -26.00
C ASP A 183 5.40 -0.06 -26.14
N ASN A 184 4.60 0.90 -26.58
CA ASN A 184 5.04 2.28 -26.73
C ASN A 184 5.01 3.02 -25.40
N ILE A 185 6.19 3.27 -24.83
CA ILE A 185 6.40 3.92 -23.52
C ILE A 185 5.72 5.30 -23.43
N ALA A 186 5.71 6.07 -24.52
CA ALA A 186 5.09 7.40 -24.53
C ALA A 186 3.56 7.29 -24.38
N ILE A 187 2.93 6.40 -25.11
CA ILE A 187 1.48 6.15 -25.03
C ILE A 187 1.14 5.55 -23.66
N ALA A 188 1.89 4.57 -23.20
CA ALA A 188 1.70 3.95 -21.90
C ALA A 188 1.74 4.97 -20.75
N ASN A 189 2.67 5.94 -20.77
CA ASN A 189 2.77 7.02 -19.79
C ASN A 189 1.56 7.98 -19.82
N PHE A 190 1.02 8.27 -21.01
CA PHE A 190 -0.15 9.15 -21.15
C PHE A 190 -1.45 8.48 -20.65
N VAL A 191 -1.56 7.15 -20.85
CA VAL A 191 -2.79 6.36 -20.58
C VAL A 191 -2.75 5.67 -19.21
N ARG A 192 -1.61 5.74 -18.52
CA ARG A 192 -1.46 5.14 -17.17
C ARG A 192 -2.54 5.61 -16.19
N PRO A 193 -2.86 4.83 -15.16
CA PRO A 193 -3.70 5.29 -14.06
C PRO A 193 -3.15 6.60 -13.47
N PHE A 194 -4.03 7.56 -13.23
CA PHE A 194 -3.72 8.92 -12.75
C PHE A 194 -2.89 9.78 -13.73
N GLY A 195 -2.76 9.34 -14.98
CA GLY A 195 -2.13 10.10 -16.05
C GLY A 195 -3.03 11.22 -16.59
N PRO A 196 -2.51 12.03 -17.56
CA PRO A 196 -3.24 13.18 -18.10
C PRO A 196 -4.62 12.83 -18.70
N VAL A 197 -4.70 11.70 -19.43
CA VAL A 197 -5.95 11.24 -20.04
C VAL A 197 -6.98 10.84 -18.98
N TRP A 198 -6.54 10.16 -17.93
CA TRP A 198 -7.40 9.78 -16.81
C TRP A 198 -7.94 11.03 -16.09
N LEU A 199 -7.09 12.05 -15.83
CA LEU A 199 -7.53 13.30 -15.21
C LEU A 199 -8.54 14.05 -16.09
N ALA A 200 -8.30 14.13 -17.40
CA ALA A 200 -9.24 14.74 -18.34
C ALA A 200 -10.58 14.01 -18.36
N GLN A 201 -10.57 12.67 -18.36
CA GLN A 201 -11.78 11.84 -18.27
C GLN A 201 -12.60 12.20 -17.02
N ARG A 202 -11.95 12.28 -15.85
CA ARG A 202 -12.62 12.65 -14.60
C ARG A 202 -13.11 14.09 -14.61
N GLY A 203 -12.35 15.01 -15.22
CA GLY A 203 -12.77 16.39 -15.42
C GLY A 203 -14.07 16.51 -16.24
N PHE A 204 -14.19 15.79 -17.35
CA PHE A 204 -15.43 15.77 -18.12
C PHE A 204 -16.60 15.12 -17.39
N LEU A 205 -16.35 14.11 -16.54
CA LEU A 205 -17.37 13.51 -15.70
C LEU A 205 -17.87 14.50 -14.62
N ILE A 206 -16.99 15.31 -14.05
CA ILE A 206 -17.36 16.41 -13.14
C ILE A 206 -18.23 17.43 -13.86
N ILE A 207 -17.84 17.86 -15.06
CA ILE A 207 -18.61 18.82 -15.85
C ILE A 207 -20.02 18.27 -16.17
N PHE A 208 -20.12 16.98 -16.54
CA PHE A 208 -21.41 16.30 -16.70
C PHE A 208 -22.28 16.43 -15.44
N ALA A 209 -21.72 16.06 -14.28
CA ALA A 209 -22.45 16.10 -13.02
C ALA A 209 -22.87 17.51 -12.61
N LEU A 210 -21.99 18.52 -12.80
CA LEU A 210 -22.29 19.90 -12.48
C LEU A 210 -23.38 20.50 -13.38
N ILE A 211 -23.34 20.23 -14.70
CA ILE A 211 -24.35 20.71 -15.63
C ILE A 211 -25.70 20.08 -15.31
N LEU A 212 -25.74 18.76 -15.09
CA LEU A 212 -26.96 18.04 -14.76
C LEU A 212 -27.49 18.44 -13.40
N GLY A 213 -26.60 18.58 -12.41
CA GLY A 213 -26.93 19.04 -11.06
C GLY A 213 -27.47 20.48 -11.05
N HIS A 214 -26.93 21.39 -11.86
CA HIS A 214 -27.45 22.74 -12.02
C HIS A 214 -28.88 22.73 -12.59
N TRP A 215 -29.17 21.84 -13.55
CA TRP A 215 -30.53 21.68 -14.08
C TRP A 215 -31.50 21.19 -12.99
N VAL A 216 -31.10 20.17 -12.22
CA VAL A 216 -31.86 19.65 -11.07
C VAL A 216 -32.12 20.78 -10.06
N TRP A 217 -31.08 21.52 -9.72
CA TRP A 217 -31.16 22.64 -8.79
C TRP A 217 -32.19 23.69 -9.22
N GLY A 218 -32.16 24.11 -10.50
CA GLY A 218 -33.12 25.07 -11.04
C GLY A 218 -34.59 24.60 -11.02
N TYR A 219 -34.81 23.28 -10.98
CA TYR A 219 -36.16 22.70 -10.90
C TYR A 219 -36.66 22.57 -9.45
N LEU A 220 -35.75 22.16 -8.56
CA LEU A 220 -36.05 21.93 -7.14
C LEU A 220 -36.32 23.25 -6.38
N ILE A 221 -35.67 24.35 -6.74
CA ILE A 221 -35.86 25.67 -6.12
C ILE A 221 -37.29 26.22 -6.30
N LYS A 222 -38.10 25.69 -7.20
CA LYS A 222 -39.46 26.20 -7.45
C LYS A 222 -40.53 25.72 -6.46
N ARG A 223 -40.25 24.71 -5.63
CA ARG A 223 -41.16 24.18 -4.62
C ARG A 223 -40.54 24.30 -3.22
N LEU A 224 -41.27 24.85 -2.26
CA LEU A 224 -40.78 25.06 -0.88
C LEU A 224 -40.36 23.74 -0.21
N GLU A 225 -41.12 22.67 -0.47
CA GLU A 225 -40.85 21.31 0.04
C GLU A 225 -39.49 20.79 -0.38
N THR A 226 -39.22 20.90 -1.67
CA THR A 226 -37.95 20.46 -2.25
C THR A 226 -36.80 21.38 -1.90
N GLN A 227 -37.04 22.69 -1.68
CA GLN A 227 -36.02 23.62 -1.18
C GLN A 227 -35.53 23.22 0.21
N LEU A 228 -36.47 22.98 1.15
CA LEU A 228 -36.12 22.57 2.51
C LEU A 228 -35.36 21.23 2.52
N LEU A 229 -35.87 20.24 1.78
CA LEU A 229 -35.19 18.94 1.66
C LEU A 229 -33.75 19.10 1.13
N MET A 230 -33.57 19.94 0.09
CA MET A 230 -32.24 20.17 -0.50
C MET A 230 -31.29 20.89 0.46
N ILE A 231 -31.78 21.93 1.16
CA ILE A 231 -30.97 22.68 2.13
C ILE A 231 -30.48 21.71 3.23
N PHE A 232 -31.39 20.93 3.81
CA PHE A 232 -31.00 19.94 4.84
C PHE A 232 -30.06 18.87 4.29
N THR A 233 -30.38 18.29 3.13
CA THR A 233 -29.53 17.24 2.52
C THR A 233 -28.16 17.78 2.13
N SER A 234 -28.08 18.99 1.53
CA SER A 234 -26.80 19.60 1.16
C SER A 234 -25.95 19.97 2.38
N MET A 235 -26.59 20.49 3.43
CA MET A 235 -25.90 20.82 4.69
C MET A 235 -25.31 19.56 5.33
N ILE A 236 -26.08 18.49 5.41
CA ILE A 236 -25.62 17.20 5.94
C ILE A 236 -24.50 16.65 5.08
N LEU A 237 -24.63 16.67 3.75
CA LEU A 237 -23.61 16.18 2.82
C LEU A 237 -22.29 16.96 2.96
N ILE A 238 -22.35 18.28 3.14
CA ILE A 238 -21.17 19.12 3.39
C ILE A 238 -20.49 18.71 4.70
N ILE A 239 -21.26 18.55 5.77
CA ILE A 239 -20.73 18.12 7.08
C ILE A 239 -20.06 16.74 6.95
N PHE A 240 -20.71 15.79 6.28
CA PHE A 240 -20.14 14.46 6.05
C PHE A 240 -18.88 14.52 5.20
N LEU A 241 -18.86 15.32 4.14
CA LEU A 241 -17.68 15.51 3.29
C LEU A 241 -16.48 16.02 4.10
N PHE A 242 -16.69 17.08 4.90
CA PHE A 242 -15.65 17.61 5.77
C PHE A 242 -15.18 16.59 6.81
N THR A 243 -16.10 15.87 7.42
CA THR A 243 -15.79 14.84 8.42
C THR A 243 -15.01 13.69 7.78
N ALA A 244 -15.42 13.23 6.60
CA ALA A 244 -14.73 12.16 5.87
C ALA A 244 -13.31 12.58 5.46
N ILE A 245 -13.13 13.78 4.91
CA ILE A 245 -11.81 14.31 4.54
C ILE A 245 -10.92 14.45 5.79
N PHE A 246 -11.44 15.03 6.86
CA PHE A 246 -10.70 15.23 8.10
C PHE A 246 -10.28 13.89 8.72
N TYR A 247 -11.22 12.94 8.83
CA TYR A 247 -10.95 11.61 9.38
C TYR A 247 -9.93 10.84 8.53
N THR A 248 -10.12 10.81 7.20
CA THR A 248 -9.20 10.13 6.28
C THR A 248 -7.79 10.72 6.38
N THR A 249 -7.67 12.05 6.39
CA THR A 249 -6.37 12.73 6.50
C THR A 249 -5.69 12.43 7.82
N THR A 250 -6.43 12.47 8.93
CA THR A 250 -5.92 12.19 10.27
C THR A 250 -5.51 10.72 10.41
N SER A 251 -6.34 9.80 9.92
CA SER A 251 -6.07 8.36 9.95
C SER A 251 -4.84 8.01 9.12
N LEU A 252 -4.73 8.53 7.90
CA LEU A 252 -3.55 8.31 7.05
C LEU A 252 -2.28 8.88 7.66
N ASN A 253 -2.34 10.07 8.26
CA ASN A 253 -1.18 10.65 8.91
C ASN A 253 -0.76 9.84 10.15
N SER A 254 -1.71 9.37 10.94
CA SER A 254 -1.45 8.50 12.08
C SER A 254 -0.82 7.16 11.66
N LEU A 255 -1.37 6.53 10.62
CA LEU A 255 -0.83 5.30 10.06
C LEU A 255 0.59 5.50 9.51
N TYR A 256 0.83 6.60 8.79
CA TYR A 256 2.15 6.93 8.25
C TYR A 256 3.19 7.10 9.36
N VAL A 257 2.87 7.87 10.41
CA VAL A 257 3.77 8.10 11.55
C VAL A 257 4.04 6.80 12.31
N ASN A 258 3.00 6.01 12.59
CA ASN A 258 3.14 4.74 13.30
C ASN A 258 3.94 3.72 12.49
N THR A 259 3.76 3.68 11.16
CA THR A 259 4.51 2.76 10.28
C THR A 259 5.98 3.14 10.15
N LEU A 260 6.33 4.42 10.23
CA LEU A 260 7.74 4.83 10.28
C LEU A 260 8.40 4.53 11.62
N ARG A 261 7.65 4.63 12.73
CA ARG A 261 8.17 4.29 14.06
C ARG A 261 8.44 2.81 14.25
N SER A 262 7.68 1.94 13.60
CA SER A 262 7.86 0.49 13.75
C SER A 262 9.23 0.00 13.27
N PRO A 263 9.75 0.31 12.07
CA PRO A 263 11.12 -0.01 11.67
C PRO A 263 12.19 0.60 12.60
N GLU A 264 11.98 1.86 13.02
CA GLU A 264 12.90 2.54 13.96
C GLU A 264 13.03 1.79 15.29
N THR A 265 11.91 1.43 15.91
CA THR A 265 11.91 0.66 17.15
C THR A 265 12.53 -0.72 16.95
N ASN A 266 12.21 -1.38 15.85
CA ASN A 266 12.67 -2.76 15.60
C ASN A 266 14.14 -2.85 15.17
N VAL A 267 14.70 -1.82 14.51
CA VAL A 267 16.15 -1.76 14.29
C VAL A 267 16.93 -1.61 15.60
N GLN A 268 16.36 -0.90 16.57
CA GLN A 268 16.91 -0.84 17.93
C GLN A 268 16.84 -2.22 18.61
N VAL A 269 15.72 -2.96 18.48
CA VAL A 269 15.59 -4.33 19.00
C VAL A 269 16.65 -5.25 18.37
N LEU A 270 16.88 -5.13 17.05
CA LEU A 270 17.94 -5.88 16.37
C LEU A 270 19.31 -5.54 16.96
N ASN A 271 19.60 -4.26 17.19
CA ASN A 271 20.84 -3.83 17.83
C ASN A 271 20.98 -4.40 19.25
N TYR A 272 19.93 -4.31 20.07
CA TYR A 272 19.93 -4.92 21.41
C TYR A 272 20.19 -6.42 21.38
N SER A 273 19.63 -7.13 20.39
CA SER A 273 19.87 -8.57 20.21
C SER A 273 21.34 -8.87 19.91
N ILE A 274 22.00 -8.00 19.13
CA ILE A 274 23.44 -8.11 18.85
C ILE A 274 24.26 -7.78 20.11
N GLN A 275 23.89 -6.74 20.88
CA GLN A 275 24.56 -6.42 22.15
C GLN A 275 24.40 -7.55 23.17
N ALA A 276 23.23 -8.20 23.23
CA ALA A 276 23.04 -9.39 24.06
C ALA A 276 23.97 -10.54 23.64
N LYS A 277 24.14 -10.77 22.33
CA LYS A 277 25.11 -11.73 21.81
C LYS A 277 26.56 -11.37 22.20
N LYS A 278 26.94 -10.08 22.17
CA LYS A 278 28.25 -9.61 22.64
C LYS A 278 28.45 -9.93 24.12
N SER A 279 27.47 -9.62 24.96
CA SER A 279 27.53 -9.90 26.39
C SER A 279 27.61 -11.39 26.70
N GLN A 280 26.84 -12.21 25.97
CA GLN A 280 26.88 -13.66 26.07
C GLN A 280 28.26 -14.21 25.68
N ALA A 281 28.80 -13.79 24.53
CA ALA A 281 30.11 -14.23 24.06
C ALA A 281 31.22 -13.84 25.04
N LEU A 282 31.12 -12.63 25.65
CA LEU A 282 32.09 -12.20 26.66
C LEU A 282 32.03 -13.08 27.92
N SER A 283 30.84 -13.39 28.43
CA SER A 283 30.65 -14.28 29.56
C SER A 283 31.12 -15.71 29.26
N ASP A 284 30.88 -16.19 28.06
CA ASP A 284 31.40 -17.51 27.63
C ASP A 284 32.92 -17.51 27.51
N ALA A 285 33.54 -16.43 26.99
CA ALA A 285 35.00 -16.27 26.96
C ALA A 285 35.62 -16.27 28.36
N GLU A 286 34.96 -15.56 29.31
CA GLU A 286 35.37 -15.51 30.69
C GLU A 286 35.35 -16.90 31.33
N LEU A 287 34.24 -17.63 31.21
CA LEU A 287 34.12 -18.98 31.77
C LEU A 287 35.17 -19.96 31.21
N ILE A 288 35.47 -19.85 29.91
CA ILE A 288 36.51 -20.68 29.30
C ILE A 288 37.91 -20.28 29.75
N ALA A 289 38.20 -18.99 29.81
CA ALA A 289 39.48 -18.47 30.25
C ALA A 289 39.80 -18.80 31.73
N GLN A 290 38.76 -18.93 32.59
CA GLN A 290 38.89 -19.30 34.01
C GLN A 290 38.92 -20.83 34.24
N ASN A 291 38.74 -21.63 33.18
CA ASN A 291 38.77 -23.08 33.32
C ASN A 291 40.20 -23.57 33.65
N THR A 292 40.34 -24.27 34.76
CA THR A 292 41.65 -24.74 35.25
C THR A 292 42.37 -25.66 34.25
N ALA A 293 41.62 -26.50 33.51
CA ALA A 293 42.21 -27.38 32.49
C ALA A 293 42.77 -26.58 31.30
N ILE A 294 42.07 -25.48 30.90
CA ILE A 294 42.58 -24.59 29.84
C ILE A 294 43.81 -23.84 30.32
N ILE A 295 43.80 -23.32 31.57
CA ILE A 295 44.94 -22.62 32.17
C ILE A 295 46.17 -23.53 32.20
N SER A 296 46.04 -24.76 32.71
CA SER A 296 47.13 -25.73 32.73
C SER A 296 47.65 -26.05 31.35
N ALA A 297 46.76 -26.36 30.39
CA ALA A 297 47.15 -26.74 29.03
C ALA A 297 47.84 -25.58 28.27
N VAL A 298 47.43 -24.30 28.53
CA VAL A 298 48.11 -23.12 27.97
C VAL A 298 49.49 -22.94 28.60
N ASN A 299 49.61 -23.13 29.92
CA ASN A 299 50.86 -22.97 30.65
C ASN A 299 51.90 -24.05 30.25
N GLU A 300 51.43 -25.28 30.03
CA GLU A 300 52.24 -26.42 29.62
C GLU A 300 52.44 -26.50 28.10
N ASN A 301 51.81 -25.62 27.34
CA ASN A 301 51.79 -25.63 25.86
C ASN A 301 51.31 -26.96 25.26
N ASP A 302 50.38 -27.65 25.94
CA ASP A 302 49.76 -28.89 25.51
C ASP A 302 48.66 -28.64 24.48
N LYS A 303 49.07 -28.66 23.21
CA LYS A 303 48.14 -28.42 22.08
C LYS A 303 47.08 -29.50 21.95
N ALA A 304 47.38 -30.76 22.26
CA ALA A 304 46.45 -31.87 22.10
C ALA A 304 45.27 -31.71 23.08
N SER A 305 45.57 -31.48 24.37
CA SER A 305 44.53 -31.19 25.38
C SER A 305 43.75 -29.93 25.07
N LEU A 306 44.40 -28.88 24.54
CA LEU A 306 43.73 -27.65 24.14
C LEU A 306 42.74 -27.90 23.03
N ILE A 307 43.05 -28.70 21.99
CA ILE A 307 42.12 -29.01 20.89
C ILE A 307 40.89 -29.72 21.43
N ASP A 308 41.05 -30.77 22.25
CA ASP A 308 39.93 -31.54 22.79
C ASP A 308 39.00 -30.70 23.66
N LEU A 309 39.58 -29.92 24.59
CA LEU A 309 38.83 -29.06 25.50
C LEU A 309 38.10 -27.96 24.73
N THR A 310 38.79 -27.29 23.83
CA THR A 310 38.18 -26.14 23.09
C THR A 310 37.12 -26.60 22.10
N THR A 311 37.30 -27.76 21.42
CA THR A 311 36.30 -28.32 20.52
C THR A 311 35.02 -28.72 21.29
N SER A 312 35.18 -29.38 22.46
CA SER A 312 34.04 -29.71 23.32
C SER A 312 33.28 -28.45 23.80
N MET A 313 34.03 -27.42 24.18
CA MET A 313 33.45 -26.14 24.63
C MET A 313 32.77 -25.39 23.50
N LEU A 314 33.33 -25.34 22.30
CA LEU A 314 32.75 -24.75 21.11
C LEU A 314 31.34 -25.31 20.82
N LEU A 315 31.23 -26.65 20.82
CA LEU A 315 29.96 -27.36 20.58
C LEU A 315 28.95 -27.12 21.72
N THR A 316 29.39 -27.20 22.98
CA THR A 316 28.52 -27.01 24.15
C THR A 316 27.96 -25.61 24.21
N LYS A 317 28.75 -24.60 23.89
CA LYS A 317 28.36 -23.19 23.91
C LYS A 317 27.64 -22.75 22.63
N LYS A 318 27.54 -23.62 21.62
CA LYS A 318 26.93 -23.34 20.31
C LYS A 318 27.50 -22.06 19.65
N GLN A 319 28.80 -21.88 19.74
CA GLN A 319 29.50 -20.77 19.12
C GLN A 319 30.09 -21.21 17.76
N SER A 320 30.37 -20.23 16.88
CA SER A 320 30.88 -20.52 15.52
C SER A 320 32.38 -20.71 15.48
N PHE A 321 33.12 -20.08 16.37
CA PHE A 321 34.57 -20.17 16.46
C PHE A 321 35.07 -19.96 17.89
N LEU A 322 36.19 -20.62 18.18
CA LEU A 322 36.93 -20.47 19.42
C LEU A 322 38.44 -20.59 19.12
N THR A 323 39.21 -19.60 19.54
CA THR A 323 40.66 -19.52 19.34
C THR A 323 41.30 -19.21 20.68
N VAL A 324 42.39 -19.90 20.98
CA VAL A 324 43.28 -19.62 22.13
C VAL A 324 44.61 -19.10 21.59
N VAL A 325 45.05 -17.99 22.18
CA VAL A 325 46.35 -17.36 21.85
C VAL A 325 47.29 -17.31 23.05
N SER A 326 48.57 -17.32 22.78
CA SER A 326 49.63 -17.11 23.76
C SER A 326 49.69 -15.65 24.22
N LYS A 327 50.50 -15.35 25.22
CA LYS A 327 50.73 -13.98 25.70
C LYS A 327 51.35 -13.05 24.64
N ASN A 328 51.95 -13.60 23.61
CA ASN A 328 52.52 -12.86 22.47
C ASN A 328 51.52 -12.70 21.31
N GLY A 329 50.30 -13.20 21.47
CA GLY A 329 49.28 -13.17 20.40
C GLY A 329 49.43 -14.29 19.36
N GLU A 330 50.31 -15.25 19.54
CA GLU A 330 50.45 -16.42 18.67
C GLU A 330 49.26 -17.37 18.86
N VAL A 331 48.71 -17.89 17.77
CA VAL A 331 47.59 -18.83 17.80
C VAL A 331 48.07 -20.20 18.27
N LEU A 332 47.61 -20.66 19.44
CA LEU A 332 47.87 -21.99 19.98
C LEU A 332 46.94 -23.04 19.41
N VAL A 333 45.64 -22.71 19.33
CA VAL A 333 44.61 -23.60 18.78
C VAL A 333 43.43 -22.78 18.18
N ARG A 334 42.84 -23.35 17.12
CA ARG A 334 41.53 -22.97 16.59
C ARG A 334 40.61 -24.18 16.68
N ALA A 335 39.58 -24.10 17.49
CA ALA A 335 38.66 -25.23 17.66
C ALA A 335 37.74 -25.45 16.45
N ASP A 336 37.49 -24.41 15.67
CA ASP A 336 36.70 -24.41 14.43
C ASP A 336 37.48 -24.96 13.23
N ASP A 337 38.82 -24.84 13.22
CA ASP A 337 39.70 -25.36 12.17
C ASP A 337 41.10 -25.70 12.75
N PRO A 338 41.22 -26.84 13.45
CA PRO A 338 42.46 -27.23 14.12
C PRO A 338 43.67 -27.36 13.19
N GLU A 339 43.47 -27.69 11.91
CA GLU A 339 44.53 -27.84 10.92
C GLU A 339 45.13 -26.49 10.48
N LYS A 340 44.37 -25.38 10.61
CA LYS A 340 44.81 -24.02 10.31
C LYS A 340 45.25 -23.24 11.58
N ALA A 341 45.62 -23.90 12.64
CA ALA A 341 46.10 -23.27 13.87
C ALA A 341 47.52 -22.70 13.70
N SER A 342 47.70 -21.73 12.81
CA SER A 342 48.96 -21.02 12.58
C SER A 342 48.72 -19.52 12.41
N GLY A 343 49.71 -18.70 12.77
CA GLY A 343 49.66 -17.25 12.61
C GLY A 343 49.62 -16.49 13.95
N SER A 344 49.66 -15.16 13.87
CA SER A 344 49.60 -14.27 15.00
C SER A 344 48.35 -13.38 14.91
N LEU A 345 47.72 -13.14 16.05
CA LEU A 345 46.65 -12.20 16.25
C LEU A 345 47.07 -10.99 17.10
N SER A 346 48.39 -10.74 17.22
CA SER A 346 48.98 -9.62 18.00
C SER A 346 48.45 -8.24 17.53
N ASP A 347 48.17 -8.10 16.22
CA ASP A 347 47.67 -6.86 15.63
C ASP A 347 46.12 -6.73 15.72
N ASN A 348 45.45 -7.78 16.19
CA ASN A 348 44.00 -7.74 16.34
C ASN A 348 43.65 -6.83 17.54
N PRO A 349 42.85 -5.75 17.34
CA PRO A 349 42.55 -4.79 18.41
C PRO A 349 41.88 -5.43 19.64
N LEU A 350 41.06 -6.48 19.42
CA LEU A 350 40.38 -7.19 20.49
C LEU A 350 41.36 -8.00 21.35
N ILE A 351 42.26 -8.73 20.71
CA ILE A 351 43.31 -9.53 21.38
C ILE A 351 44.29 -8.60 22.11
N LYS A 352 44.74 -7.52 21.45
CA LYS A 352 45.64 -6.56 22.03
C LYS A 352 45.10 -6.01 23.35
N LYS A 353 43.86 -5.54 23.38
CA LYS A 353 43.17 -5.03 24.57
C LYS A 353 43.03 -6.12 25.63
N THR A 354 42.77 -7.36 25.24
CA THR A 354 42.61 -8.48 26.14
C THR A 354 43.93 -8.89 26.82
N LEU A 355 45.04 -8.85 26.09
CA LEU A 355 46.37 -9.15 26.64
C LEU A 355 46.87 -8.07 27.62
N GLU A 356 46.28 -6.85 27.59
CA GLU A 356 46.47 -5.80 28.60
C GLU A 356 45.79 -6.13 29.94
N GLY A 357 44.90 -7.13 29.96
CA GLY A 357 44.30 -7.68 31.18
C GLY A 357 42.77 -7.53 31.28
N ASP A 358 42.10 -6.91 30.32
CA ASP A 358 40.66 -6.67 30.32
C ASP A 358 39.93 -7.52 29.28
N GLY A 359 38.79 -8.11 29.68
CA GLY A 359 37.90 -8.77 28.73
C GLY A 359 37.22 -7.74 27.82
N ALA A 360 37.07 -8.09 26.55
CA ALA A 360 36.42 -7.20 25.55
C ALA A 360 35.59 -7.96 24.53
N ALA A 361 34.58 -7.29 23.99
CA ALA A 361 33.76 -7.84 22.91
C ALA A 361 33.57 -6.81 21.79
N SER A 362 33.54 -7.26 20.54
CA SER A 362 33.41 -6.43 19.36
C SER A 362 32.54 -7.11 18.31
N ILE A 363 32.00 -6.30 17.41
CA ILE A 363 31.50 -6.76 16.13
C ILE A 363 32.66 -6.66 15.14
N VAL A 364 32.82 -7.68 14.32
CA VAL A 364 33.92 -7.78 13.35
C VAL A 364 33.34 -8.19 12.00
N THR A 365 33.82 -7.55 10.95
CA THR A 365 33.55 -7.91 9.57
C THR A 365 34.74 -8.66 8.98
N THR A 366 34.50 -9.73 8.24
CA THR A 366 35.53 -10.55 7.60
C THR A 366 35.13 -10.78 6.15
N ASP A 367 36.09 -10.63 5.24
CA ASP A 367 35.86 -10.95 3.83
C ASP A 367 35.67 -12.44 3.63
N ALA A 368 34.61 -12.79 2.87
CA ALA A 368 34.35 -14.17 2.47
C ALA A 368 33.97 -14.22 0.98
N VAL A 369 33.93 -15.42 0.40
CA VAL A 369 33.86 -15.64 -1.06
C VAL A 369 32.58 -15.09 -1.70
N MET A 370 31.42 -15.20 -1.03
CA MET A 370 30.12 -14.79 -1.60
C MET A 370 29.67 -13.42 -1.09
N SER A 371 29.85 -13.16 0.18
CA SER A 371 29.51 -11.90 0.83
C SER A 371 30.36 -11.76 2.08
N PRO A 372 30.71 -10.54 2.52
CA PRO A 372 31.43 -10.37 3.77
C PRO A 372 30.58 -10.91 4.92
N GLU A 373 31.22 -11.46 5.93
CA GLU A 373 30.63 -12.05 7.12
C GLU A 373 30.69 -11.06 8.26
N VAL A 374 29.58 -10.88 8.98
CA VAL A 374 29.51 -10.14 10.23
C VAL A 374 29.45 -11.12 11.38
N SER A 375 30.33 -10.94 12.37
CA SER A 375 30.41 -11.80 13.55
C SER A 375 30.53 -11.00 14.83
N VAL A 376 29.97 -11.52 15.91
CA VAL A 376 30.25 -11.06 17.26
C VAL A 376 31.44 -11.86 17.79
N ARG A 377 32.46 -11.17 18.29
CA ARG A 377 33.63 -11.78 18.89
C ARG A 377 33.87 -11.20 20.26
N ALA A 378 34.23 -12.05 21.22
CA ALA A 378 34.62 -11.65 22.55
C ALA A 378 35.93 -12.33 22.92
N ALA A 379 36.80 -11.64 23.61
CA ALA A 379 38.04 -12.21 24.11
C ALA A 379 38.18 -11.90 25.62
N TYR A 380 38.78 -12.86 26.35
CA TYR A 380 39.03 -12.76 27.76
C TYR A 380 40.42 -13.25 28.13
N PRO A 381 41.18 -12.58 29.00
CA PRO A 381 42.53 -12.96 29.35
C PRO A 381 42.59 -14.25 30.17
N ILE A 382 43.51 -15.15 29.85
CA ILE A 382 43.86 -16.29 30.70
C ILE A 382 44.90 -15.81 31.67
N LYS A 383 44.58 -15.87 32.96
CA LYS A 383 45.44 -15.35 34.06
C LYS A 383 45.88 -16.45 35.00
N THR A 384 47.13 -16.33 35.47
CA THR A 384 47.67 -17.07 36.60
C THR A 384 48.12 -16.08 37.69
N GLY A 385 48.62 -16.55 38.83
CA GLY A 385 49.17 -15.69 39.87
C GLY A 385 50.28 -14.74 39.36
N ASP A 386 50.96 -15.09 38.27
CA ASP A 386 52.08 -14.36 37.67
C ASP A 386 51.65 -13.40 36.55
N GLY A 387 50.33 -13.27 36.26
CA GLY A 387 49.81 -12.36 35.25
C GLY A 387 49.10 -13.05 34.07
N VAL A 388 48.99 -12.34 32.94
CA VAL A 388 48.33 -12.84 31.73
C VAL A 388 49.25 -13.78 30.97
N ILE A 389 48.82 -15.02 30.77
CA ILE A 389 49.57 -16.06 30.02
C ILE A 389 49.06 -16.28 28.59
N GLY A 390 47.87 -15.75 28.28
CA GLY A 390 47.24 -15.88 26.95
C GLY A 390 45.84 -15.26 26.96
N ALA A 391 45.09 -15.51 25.90
CA ALA A 391 43.70 -15.09 25.79
C ALA A 391 42.86 -16.14 25.07
N VAL A 392 41.61 -16.23 25.44
CA VAL A 392 40.57 -16.97 24.69
C VAL A 392 39.75 -15.95 23.90
N MET A 393 39.56 -16.22 22.61
CA MET A 393 38.62 -15.51 21.76
C MET A 393 37.55 -16.46 21.28
N ILE A 394 36.28 -16.12 21.51
CA ILE A 394 35.11 -16.91 21.11
C ILE A 394 34.11 -16.01 20.41
N GLY A 395 33.23 -16.59 19.58
CA GLY A 395 32.18 -15.80 18.96
C GLY A 395 31.28 -16.58 18.03
N THR A 396 30.30 -15.84 17.50
CA THR A 396 29.30 -16.41 16.62
C THR A 396 29.08 -15.51 15.39
N SER A 397 28.86 -16.16 14.24
CA SER A 397 28.46 -15.48 13.01
C SER A 397 27.03 -14.98 13.13
N ILE A 398 26.78 -13.80 12.60
CA ILE A 398 25.45 -13.22 12.47
C ILE A 398 24.94 -13.53 11.05
N ASP A 399 24.20 -14.59 10.94
CA ASP A 399 23.72 -15.14 9.66
C ASP A 399 22.26 -14.76 9.37
N SER A 400 21.72 -15.27 8.26
CA SER A 400 20.33 -15.02 7.89
C SER A 400 19.33 -15.66 8.86
N ALA A 401 19.68 -16.74 9.55
CA ALA A 401 18.81 -17.34 10.58
C ALA A 401 18.59 -16.41 11.77
N PHE A 402 19.61 -15.60 12.12
CA PHE A 402 19.49 -14.59 13.16
C PHE A 402 18.47 -13.51 12.83
N VAL A 403 18.47 -12.98 11.58
CA VAL A 403 17.51 -11.95 11.16
C VAL A 403 16.12 -12.53 10.86
N ASP A 404 16.02 -13.82 10.51
CA ASP A 404 14.74 -14.51 10.36
C ASP A 404 13.96 -14.54 11.69
N GLY A 405 14.62 -14.73 12.81
CA GLY A 405 14.00 -14.65 14.13
C GLY A 405 13.35 -13.29 14.42
N LEU A 406 13.95 -12.18 13.92
CA LEU A 406 13.31 -10.87 14.01
C LEU A 406 12.08 -10.79 13.11
N LYS A 407 12.16 -11.30 11.89
CA LYS A 407 11.02 -11.30 10.95
C LYS A 407 9.86 -12.13 11.48
N GLU A 408 10.11 -13.30 12.07
CA GLU A 408 9.07 -14.13 12.70
C GLU A 408 8.39 -13.41 13.87
N ALA A 409 9.15 -12.66 14.67
CA ALA A 409 8.63 -11.94 15.82
C ALA A 409 7.88 -10.65 15.46
N THR A 410 8.26 -9.96 14.39
CA THR A 410 7.78 -8.60 14.07
C THR A 410 7.02 -8.47 12.75
N GLY A 411 7.17 -9.45 11.85
CA GLY A 411 6.67 -9.40 10.47
C GLY A 411 7.48 -8.46 9.56
N LEU A 412 8.57 -7.85 10.05
CA LEU A 412 9.39 -6.89 9.30
C LEU A 412 10.59 -7.58 8.64
N ASP A 413 10.94 -7.12 7.45
CA ASP A 413 12.18 -7.55 6.80
C ASP A 413 13.39 -6.93 7.49
N ALA A 414 14.46 -7.73 7.63
CA ALA A 414 15.69 -7.30 8.25
C ALA A 414 16.91 -7.69 7.41
N SER A 415 17.97 -6.89 7.51
CA SER A 415 19.27 -7.19 6.91
C SER A 415 20.41 -6.61 7.75
N ILE A 416 21.56 -7.24 7.65
CA ILE A 416 22.82 -6.78 8.27
C ILE A 416 23.82 -6.59 7.15
N TYR A 417 24.51 -5.47 7.16
CA TYR A 417 25.50 -5.09 6.17
C TYR A 417 26.88 -4.98 6.80
N ALA A 418 27.89 -5.47 6.11
CA ALA A 418 29.29 -5.13 6.33
C ALA A 418 29.63 -4.00 5.37
N ASP A 419 30.01 -2.84 5.90
CA ASP A 419 30.01 -1.59 5.16
C ASP A 419 28.65 -1.38 4.45
N ASN A 420 28.60 -1.28 3.14
CA ASN A 420 27.36 -1.19 2.35
C ASN A 420 26.95 -2.51 1.69
N VAL A 421 27.63 -3.63 1.97
CA VAL A 421 27.37 -4.94 1.36
C VAL A 421 26.53 -5.81 2.29
N ARG A 422 25.43 -6.34 1.80
CA ARG A 422 24.49 -7.16 2.58
C ARG A 422 25.12 -8.52 2.93
N SER A 423 25.31 -8.75 4.22
CA SER A 423 25.89 -9.97 4.79
C SER A 423 24.84 -11.01 5.16
N ALA A 424 23.79 -10.58 5.85
CA ALA A 424 22.67 -11.43 6.26
C ALA A 424 21.34 -10.75 5.94
N THR A 425 20.29 -11.53 5.58
CA THR A 425 19.02 -10.93 5.16
C THR A 425 17.85 -11.91 5.23
N THR A 426 16.66 -11.35 5.46
CA THR A 426 15.38 -12.06 5.28
C THR A 426 14.90 -12.06 3.82
N PHE A 427 15.51 -11.26 2.95
CA PHE A 427 15.13 -11.20 1.53
C PHE A 427 15.53 -12.47 0.81
N VAL A 428 14.57 -13.00 0.04
CA VAL A 428 14.74 -14.20 -0.77
C VAL A 428 14.85 -13.80 -2.24
N ALA A 429 15.77 -14.41 -2.97
CA ALA A 429 15.94 -14.19 -4.39
C ALA A 429 14.73 -14.72 -5.20
N PRO A 430 14.58 -14.35 -6.49
CA PRO A 430 13.46 -14.80 -7.32
C PRO A 430 13.37 -16.32 -7.51
N ASP A 431 14.44 -17.06 -7.20
CA ASP A 431 14.45 -18.53 -7.20
C ASP A 431 13.68 -19.16 -6.01
N GLY A 432 13.25 -18.33 -5.05
CA GLY A 432 12.51 -18.75 -3.86
C GLY A 432 13.34 -19.53 -2.84
N LYS A 433 14.66 -19.66 -3.03
CA LYS A 433 15.55 -20.48 -2.17
C LYS A 433 16.77 -19.71 -1.67
N SER A 434 17.44 -18.98 -2.56
CA SER A 434 18.67 -18.26 -2.24
C SER A 434 18.36 -16.97 -1.46
N ARG A 435 19.29 -16.57 -0.59
CA ARG A 435 19.22 -15.25 0.07
C ARG A 435 19.89 -14.18 -0.77
N TRP A 436 19.36 -12.97 -0.73
CA TRP A 436 19.89 -11.81 -1.46
C TRP A 436 21.08 -11.17 -0.72
N ILE A 437 22.11 -11.96 -0.47
CA ILE A 437 23.40 -11.53 0.11
C ILE A 437 24.35 -11.02 -0.96
N GLY A 438 25.40 -10.28 -0.57
CA GLY A 438 26.41 -9.73 -1.48
C GLY A 438 25.96 -8.49 -2.27
N ILE A 439 24.72 -8.04 -2.11
CA ILE A 439 24.18 -6.86 -2.79
C ILE A 439 24.48 -5.60 -1.99
N ARG A 440 24.86 -4.54 -2.72
CA ARG A 440 25.19 -3.25 -2.12
C ARG A 440 23.97 -2.37 -1.92
N GLU A 441 23.92 -1.64 -0.82
CA GLU A 441 23.04 -0.50 -0.63
C GLU A 441 23.62 0.70 -1.39
N GLU A 442 22.86 1.20 -2.37
CA GLU A 442 23.33 2.28 -3.25
C GLU A 442 22.68 3.64 -2.95
N THR A 443 21.70 3.68 -2.05
CA THR A 443 20.99 4.92 -1.69
C THR A 443 21.97 5.89 -1.01
N GLU A 444 22.40 6.91 -1.74
CA GLU A 444 23.40 7.89 -1.28
C GLU A 444 23.04 8.52 0.07
N LYS A 445 21.75 8.82 0.29
CA LYS A 445 21.28 9.40 1.55
C LYS A 445 21.46 8.45 2.73
N VAL A 446 21.22 7.15 2.54
CA VAL A 446 21.44 6.12 3.57
C VAL A 446 22.93 6.01 3.89
N LYS A 447 23.77 5.85 2.86
CA LYS A 447 25.24 5.72 3.03
C LYS A 447 25.81 6.91 3.77
N LYS A 448 25.43 8.15 3.37
CA LYS A 448 25.92 9.35 4.01
C LYS A 448 25.49 9.40 5.49
N THR A 449 24.21 9.27 5.78
CA THR A 449 23.70 9.40 7.15
C THR A 449 24.22 8.29 8.07
N VAL A 450 24.26 7.02 7.58
CA VAL A 450 24.56 5.87 8.46
C VAL A 450 26.04 5.55 8.50
N LEU A 451 26.72 5.48 7.34
CA LEU A 451 28.12 5.05 7.30
C LEU A 451 29.10 6.23 7.57
N VAL A 452 28.75 7.45 7.10
CA VAL A 452 29.65 8.60 7.25
C VAL A 452 29.34 9.39 8.51
N ASP A 453 28.06 9.82 8.68
CA ASP A 453 27.66 10.65 9.83
C ASP A 453 27.44 9.79 11.09
N GLY A 454 27.29 8.47 10.99
CA GLY A 454 27.07 7.54 12.10
C GLY A 454 25.73 7.69 12.81
N GLU A 455 24.71 8.19 12.10
CA GLU A 455 23.38 8.50 12.64
C GLU A 455 22.32 7.50 12.13
N LEU A 456 21.20 7.43 12.86
CA LEU A 456 20.02 6.66 12.46
C LEU A 456 19.37 7.32 11.23
N PHE A 457 19.14 6.54 10.18
CA PHE A 457 18.30 6.95 9.05
C PHE A 457 16.92 6.30 9.16
N THR A 458 15.85 7.11 9.03
CA THR A 458 14.47 6.64 8.85
C THR A 458 13.85 7.28 7.62
N GLY A 459 13.17 6.48 6.79
CA GLY A 459 12.55 7.01 5.60
C GLY A 459 12.07 5.97 4.60
N SER A 460 11.70 6.47 3.42
CA SER A 460 11.31 5.63 2.29
C SER A 460 12.54 5.33 1.43
N VAL A 461 12.77 4.05 1.17
CA VAL A 461 13.84 3.54 0.29
C VAL A 461 13.26 2.57 -0.73
N ASN A 462 13.96 2.37 -1.83
CA ASN A 462 13.55 1.39 -2.84
C ASN A 462 14.47 0.18 -2.75
N ILE A 463 13.91 -0.97 -2.34
CA ILE A 463 14.66 -2.22 -2.22
C ILE A 463 14.11 -3.19 -3.27
N LEU A 464 14.97 -3.63 -4.19
CA LEU A 464 14.58 -4.59 -5.24
C LEU A 464 13.36 -4.13 -6.07
N ASN A 465 13.30 -2.83 -6.39
CA ASN A 465 12.18 -2.18 -7.07
C ASN A 465 10.86 -2.15 -6.28
N VAL A 466 10.88 -2.50 -5.00
CA VAL A 466 9.75 -2.37 -4.08
C VAL A 466 10.01 -1.21 -3.13
N PRO A 467 9.08 -0.26 -2.96
CA PRO A 467 9.23 0.81 -1.99
C PRO A 467 9.01 0.28 -0.56
N TYR A 468 9.96 0.58 0.33
CA TYR A 468 9.95 0.21 1.74
C TYR A 468 9.92 1.45 2.64
N PHE A 469 9.24 1.37 3.77
CA PHE A 469 9.54 2.18 4.94
C PHE A 469 10.61 1.47 5.75
N ALA A 470 11.73 2.15 5.98
CA ALA A 470 12.92 1.55 6.51
C ALA A 470 13.59 2.41 7.58
N ALA A 471 14.27 1.73 8.48
CA ALA A 471 15.24 2.30 9.40
C ALA A 471 16.60 1.61 9.21
N TYR A 472 17.66 2.41 9.20
CA TYR A 472 19.03 1.94 9.15
C TYR A 472 19.80 2.49 10.35
N LEU A 473 20.47 1.62 11.09
CA LEU A 473 21.28 1.97 12.25
C LEU A 473 22.75 1.61 12.00
N PRO A 474 23.73 2.48 12.36
CA PRO A 474 25.14 2.14 12.21
C PRO A 474 25.54 0.99 13.11
N LEU A 475 26.36 0.09 12.56
CA LEU A 475 26.98 -1.02 13.26
C LEU A 475 28.43 -0.65 13.56
N LYS A 476 28.78 -0.61 14.85
CA LYS A 476 30.08 -0.10 15.30
C LYS A 476 30.97 -1.19 15.88
N ASP A 477 32.28 -1.05 15.64
CA ASP A 477 33.33 -1.90 16.24
C ASP A 477 33.68 -1.48 17.68
N ILE A 478 34.72 -2.09 18.26
CA ILE A 478 35.23 -1.76 19.60
C ILE A 478 35.83 -0.36 19.67
N SER A 479 36.25 0.22 18.56
CA SER A 479 36.84 1.56 18.45
C SER A 479 35.81 2.64 18.09
N GLU A 480 34.52 2.31 18.14
CA GLU A 480 33.40 3.16 17.74
C GLU A 480 33.37 3.54 16.25
N ASN A 481 34.18 2.89 15.40
CA ASN A 481 34.12 3.09 13.96
C ASN A 481 32.89 2.39 13.37
N THR A 482 32.19 3.05 12.45
CA THR A 482 31.09 2.42 11.71
C THR A 482 31.66 1.42 10.69
N ILE A 483 31.36 0.14 10.90
CA ILE A 483 31.84 -0.98 10.08
C ILE A 483 30.73 -1.59 9.22
N GLY A 484 29.52 -1.10 9.34
CA GLY A 484 28.35 -1.57 8.62
C GLY A 484 27.07 -0.93 9.10
N MET A 485 25.96 -1.55 8.76
CA MET A 485 24.63 -1.05 9.15
C MET A 485 23.62 -2.17 9.34
N LEU A 486 22.66 -1.92 10.22
CA LEU A 486 21.49 -2.74 10.45
C LEU A 486 20.30 -2.13 9.72
N PHE A 487 19.53 -2.95 9.05
CA PHE A 487 18.32 -2.56 8.35
C PHE A 487 17.11 -3.30 8.91
N VAL A 488 16.00 -2.57 9.12
CA VAL A 488 14.67 -3.13 9.34
C VAL A 488 13.67 -2.32 8.53
N GLY A 489 12.75 -3.00 7.85
CA GLY A 489 11.77 -2.32 7.01
C GLY A 489 10.52 -3.13 6.70
N ALA A 490 9.47 -2.41 6.26
CA ALA A 490 8.22 -2.97 5.78
C ALA A 490 7.92 -2.48 4.36
N PRO A 491 7.38 -3.33 3.46
CA PRO A 491 6.91 -2.89 2.16
C PRO A 491 5.79 -1.85 2.33
N GLN A 492 5.81 -0.78 1.53
CA GLN A 492 4.76 0.25 1.61
C GLN A 492 3.37 -0.28 1.22
N VAL A 493 3.32 -1.35 0.45
CA VAL A 493 2.05 -2.03 0.07
C VAL A 493 1.32 -2.57 1.29
N SER A 494 2.02 -3.10 2.30
CA SER A 494 1.39 -3.63 3.53
C SER A 494 0.67 -2.53 4.34
N LEU A 495 1.17 -1.29 4.30
CA LEU A 495 0.49 -0.14 4.90
C LEU A 495 -0.83 0.16 4.19
N LEU A 496 -0.83 0.12 2.86
CA LEU A 496 -2.04 0.38 2.06
C LEU A 496 -3.11 -0.67 2.32
N GLN A 497 -2.73 -1.92 2.50
CA GLN A 497 -3.65 -3.00 2.85
C GLN A 497 -4.28 -2.80 4.23
N ALA A 498 -3.49 -2.46 5.25
CA ALA A 498 -4.00 -2.16 6.58
C ALA A 498 -4.89 -0.89 6.59
N ALA A 499 -4.52 0.12 5.80
CA ALA A 499 -5.29 1.35 5.64
C ALA A 499 -6.62 1.10 4.92
N SER A 500 -6.64 0.26 3.88
CA SER A 500 -7.84 0.02 3.07
C SER A 500 -8.99 -0.56 3.88
N GLN A 501 -8.74 -1.54 4.74
CA GLN A 501 -9.77 -2.14 5.61
C GLN A 501 -10.40 -1.11 6.56
N SER A 502 -9.59 -0.25 7.18
CA SER A 502 -10.09 0.78 8.10
C SER A 502 -10.90 1.85 7.37
N ILE A 503 -10.48 2.22 6.16
CA ILE A 503 -11.14 3.23 5.34
C ILE A 503 -12.44 2.68 4.74
N GLU A 504 -12.46 1.43 4.29
CA GLU A 504 -13.66 0.76 3.79
C GLU A 504 -14.77 0.75 4.84
N LEU A 505 -14.47 0.38 6.07
CA LEU A 505 -15.45 0.34 7.16
C LEU A 505 -15.98 1.75 7.48
N THR A 506 -15.10 2.73 7.55
CA THR A 506 -15.47 4.15 7.76
C THR A 506 -16.34 4.66 6.63
N PHE A 507 -16.01 4.30 5.41
CA PHE A 507 -16.75 4.68 4.23
C PHE A 507 -18.14 4.04 4.20
N LEU A 508 -18.27 2.73 4.44
CA LEU A 508 -19.54 2.02 4.54
C LEU A 508 -20.47 2.66 5.59
N VAL A 509 -19.91 2.97 6.77
CA VAL A 509 -20.64 3.68 7.84
C VAL A 509 -21.06 5.07 7.38
N THR A 510 -20.18 5.80 6.69
CA THR A 510 -20.49 7.15 6.19
C THR A 510 -21.63 7.13 5.16
N VAL A 511 -21.61 6.18 4.22
CA VAL A 511 -22.69 6.00 3.23
C VAL A 511 -24.00 5.60 3.91
N ALA A 512 -23.97 4.67 4.86
CA ALA A 512 -25.16 4.27 5.61
C ALA A 512 -25.76 5.43 6.39
N LEU A 513 -24.93 6.24 7.05
CA LEU A 513 -25.36 7.44 7.75
C LEU A 513 -25.91 8.52 6.80
N LEU A 514 -25.29 8.67 5.62
CA LEU A 514 -25.77 9.59 4.59
C LEU A 514 -27.17 9.19 4.10
N VAL A 515 -27.39 7.92 3.82
CA VAL A 515 -28.72 7.40 3.47
C VAL A 515 -29.73 7.63 4.60
N ALA A 516 -29.36 7.31 5.84
CA ALA A 516 -30.21 7.56 7.01
C ALA A 516 -30.55 9.04 7.19
N SER A 517 -29.60 9.94 6.90
CA SER A 517 -29.79 11.39 7.00
C SER A 517 -30.75 11.94 5.94
N ILE A 518 -30.77 11.36 4.74
CA ILE A 518 -31.74 11.73 3.69
C ILE A 518 -33.15 11.40 4.16
N PHE A 519 -33.36 10.23 4.77
CA PHE A 519 -34.66 9.89 5.36
C PHE A 519 -35.06 10.87 6.47
N SER A 520 -34.14 11.19 7.37
CA SER A 520 -34.39 12.17 8.43
C SER A 520 -34.73 13.55 7.88
N ALA A 521 -34.02 14.05 6.87
CA ALA A 521 -34.27 15.31 6.18
C ALA A 521 -35.64 15.30 5.51
N TYR A 522 -36.06 14.18 4.91
CA TYR A 522 -37.37 14.02 4.31
C TYR A 522 -38.52 14.16 5.35
N PHE A 523 -38.41 13.46 6.48
CA PHE A 523 -39.42 13.55 7.55
C PHE A 523 -39.51 14.94 8.15
N VAL A 524 -38.39 15.60 8.41
CA VAL A 524 -38.36 16.97 8.95
C VAL A 524 -38.94 17.94 7.94
N SER A 525 -38.58 17.86 6.67
CA SER A 525 -39.13 18.71 5.62
C SER A 525 -40.65 18.55 5.52
N ARG A 526 -41.16 17.34 5.52
CA ARG A 526 -42.59 17.05 5.47
C ARG A 526 -43.32 17.53 6.71
N TYR A 527 -42.76 17.32 7.89
CA TYR A 527 -43.36 17.82 9.15
C TYR A 527 -43.51 19.35 9.16
N ILE A 528 -42.47 20.08 8.71
CA ILE A 528 -42.55 21.57 8.64
C ILE A 528 -43.65 22.02 7.66
N ILE A 529 -43.77 21.35 6.52
CA ILE A 529 -44.75 21.71 5.49
C ILE A 529 -46.19 21.43 5.94
N ASP A 530 -46.40 20.29 6.60
CA ASP A 530 -47.74 19.96 7.15
C ASP A 530 -48.20 20.93 8.24
N GLN A 531 -47.26 21.68 8.87
CA GLN A 531 -47.58 22.75 9.81
C GLN A 531 -47.87 24.13 9.15
N ILE A 532 -47.39 24.32 7.91
CA ILE A 532 -47.59 25.57 7.16
C ILE A 532 -48.87 25.52 6.31
N LYS A 533 -49.37 24.32 6.01
CA LYS A 533 -50.69 24.12 5.36
C LYS A 533 -51.81 24.18 6.36
#